data_11e201ef09e257d59f5b69eed0f922db
#
_entry.id   11e201ef09e257d59f5b69eed0f922db
#
_cell.length_a   1.000
_cell.length_b   1.000
_cell.length_c   1.000
_cell.angle_alpha   90.00
_cell.angle_beta   90.00
_cell.angle_gamma   90.00
#
_symmetry.space_group_name_H-M   'P 1'
#
loop_
_entity.id
_entity.type
_entity.pdbx_description
1 polymer ?
#
loop_
_entity_poly.entity_id
_entity_poly.type
_entity_poly.pdbx_seq_one_letter_code
_entity_poly.pdbx_strand_id
1 'polypeptide(L)'
;MHLQSFSVHGFRSLDCVGGIPVGGPTILAGHNDGGKTALLTALAFLLGEYALSEDDRTYQNDVPGRCESTDVEGSFLLDDTEQAEFGLPADCRLRRRVGDDLKTVFEIWGPIADDERLRGLERYNAQMIKELVIDFGLPVSTRKADNEATLKAFADAHSSAQGWSRAPAGLDLRLPRLLPYDGLAADPDDAVRTALLSSYNTHLADPGLQGRLREIETEIEDRVAADAKGLCDHIRVRCPELHEVFVEPDVSFKGGFRGAPLRISRASGESVGIGHSGLGSSRRVSLAVWEWTSEFLRQERVTDGVDDRPPVQTIVVYDEPDTHLDYANQRKIMELIREQSGIPGVRVLVATHSMSLIDGVDIPDVVHLKLIERRTSVERLGVDEHGAVDEHLQGIAAAVGLTNSILLHERCFLAVEGDTELRAFPVLFRLCEGLSLQSAGIALWGCFNNEGALHLAGYLAKHDRSVLLAVDADSRRLPKSIFKETRLNTIFGGRQADVVKFIGEEDGVDEFEALFTDDQWTTAANDLWPRTDGQPWSPRHFEAHRGDKFSSGVQVMLQEGSESGPGGKPDMMYTLAKSLKSADEVPCQLRDVFSQARRLAG
;
A
#
# COMPACT_ATOMS: atom_id res chain seq x y z
N MET A 1 4.23 1.53 -22.52
CA MET A 1 5.14 1.63 -21.36
C MET A 1 4.38 1.30 -20.08
N HIS A 2 4.95 0.46 -19.19
CA HIS A 2 4.30 -0.04 -17.98
C HIS A 2 5.15 0.27 -16.75
N LEU A 3 4.61 1.05 -15.80
CA LEU A 3 5.23 1.29 -14.50
C LEU A 3 5.10 0.03 -13.64
N GLN A 4 6.21 -0.46 -13.09
CA GLN A 4 6.30 -1.64 -12.24
C GLN A 4 6.38 -1.26 -10.75
N SER A 5 7.18 -0.25 -10.45
CA SER A 5 7.37 0.27 -9.09
C SER A 5 7.87 1.71 -9.13
N PHE A 6 7.74 2.41 -8.01
CA PHE A 6 8.28 3.75 -7.89
C PHE A 6 8.88 4.01 -6.51
N SER A 7 9.73 5.03 -6.44
CA SER A 7 10.41 5.48 -5.23
C SER A 7 10.31 7.00 -5.13
N VAL A 8 10.32 7.52 -3.92
CA VAL A 8 10.10 8.94 -3.63
C VAL A 8 11.18 9.45 -2.69
N HIS A 9 11.77 10.58 -3.01
CA HIS A 9 12.72 11.30 -2.18
C HIS A 9 12.30 12.76 -2.02
N GLY A 10 12.30 13.25 -0.79
CA GLY A 10 12.12 14.66 -0.50
C GLY A 10 10.73 15.23 -0.79
N PHE A 11 9.66 14.41 -0.69
CA PHE A 11 8.28 14.84 -0.94
C PHE A 11 7.42 14.77 0.34
N ARG A 12 7.01 15.90 0.89
CA ARG A 12 6.22 16.04 2.14
C ARG A 12 6.84 15.22 3.29
N SER A 13 6.14 14.20 3.82
CA SER A 13 6.67 13.28 4.83
C SER A 13 7.52 12.14 4.23
N LEU A 14 7.54 11.98 2.91
CA LEU A 14 8.26 10.94 2.17
C LEU A 14 9.71 11.38 1.92
N ASP A 15 10.57 11.21 2.92
CA ASP A 15 11.97 11.63 2.82
C ASP A 15 12.78 10.67 1.94
N CYS A 16 12.68 9.37 2.23
CA CYS A 16 13.30 8.30 1.44
C CYS A 16 12.39 7.07 1.49
N VAL A 17 11.55 6.92 0.50
CA VAL A 17 10.60 5.81 0.37
C VAL A 17 10.85 5.11 -0.95
N GLY A 18 11.19 3.82 -0.90
CA GLY A 18 11.54 3.05 -2.09
C GLY A 18 10.70 1.80 -2.31
N GLY A 19 10.69 1.33 -3.56
CA GLY A 19 10.15 0.03 -3.93
C GLY A 19 8.63 -0.14 -3.80
N ILE A 20 7.85 0.93 -3.99
CA ILE A 20 6.39 0.84 -4.00
C ILE A 20 5.94 0.14 -5.27
N PRO A 21 5.33 -1.05 -5.21
CA PRO A 21 4.89 -1.75 -6.40
C PRO A 21 3.65 -1.10 -7.01
N VAL A 22 3.53 -1.20 -8.32
CA VAL A 22 2.33 -0.85 -9.08
C VAL A 22 1.74 -2.15 -9.62
N GLY A 23 1.06 -2.86 -8.74
CA GLY A 23 0.49 -4.17 -9.01
C GLY A 23 -1.01 -4.11 -9.34
N GLY A 24 -1.66 -5.21 -9.19
CA GLY A 24 -3.09 -5.28 -9.34
C GLY A 24 -3.72 -6.25 -8.35
N PRO A 25 -4.26 -5.75 -7.25
CA PRO A 25 -4.22 -4.39 -6.67
C PRO A 25 -3.02 -4.15 -5.75
N THR A 26 -2.67 -2.89 -5.47
CA THR A 26 -1.75 -2.52 -4.38
C THR A 26 -2.50 -1.71 -3.33
N ILE A 27 -2.50 -2.16 -2.09
CA ILE A 27 -3.16 -1.49 -0.96
C ILE A 27 -2.13 -0.73 -0.12
N LEU A 28 -2.27 0.58 -0.06
CA LEU A 28 -1.50 1.46 0.81
C LEU A 28 -2.22 1.56 2.16
N ALA A 29 -1.81 0.76 3.13
CA ALA A 29 -2.41 0.70 4.45
C ALA A 29 -1.65 1.60 5.45
N GLY A 30 -2.34 2.19 6.41
CA GLY A 30 -1.71 2.98 7.48
C GLY A 30 -2.68 3.95 8.12
N HIS A 31 -2.25 4.51 9.27
CA HIS A 31 -3.02 5.52 9.98
C HIS A 31 -3.20 6.81 9.15
N ASN A 32 -4.13 7.66 9.59
CA ASN A 32 -4.24 9.02 9.07
C ASN A 32 -2.88 9.73 9.25
N ASP A 33 -2.53 10.58 8.29
CA ASP A 33 -1.24 11.26 8.21
C ASP A 33 -0.01 10.36 7.98
N GLY A 34 -0.20 9.06 7.76
CA GLY A 34 0.89 8.11 7.47
C GLY A 34 1.60 8.33 6.13
N GLY A 35 1.12 9.26 5.29
CA GLY A 35 1.73 9.60 4.00
C GLY A 35 1.06 8.92 2.80
N LYS A 36 -0.10 8.26 2.96
CA LYS A 36 -0.83 7.57 1.87
C LYS A 36 -1.14 8.51 0.70
N THR A 37 -1.88 9.58 0.96
CA THR A 37 -2.22 10.61 -0.04
C THR A 37 -0.98 11.29 -0.61
N ALA A 38 0.07 11.52 0.20
CA ALA A 38 1.34 12.06 -0.28
C ALA A 38 1.98 11.13 -1.31
N LEU A 39 1.93 9.82 -1.07
CA LEU A 39 2.47 8.82 -2.00
C LEU A 39 1.69 8.79 -3.33
N LEU A 40 0.36 8.88 -3.28
CA LEU A 40 -0.47 8.98 -4.49
C LEU A 40 -0.20 10.29 -5.26
N THR A 41 0.00 11.40 -4.56
CA THR A 41 0.36 12.70 -5.19
C THR A 41 1.76 12.64 -5.81
N ALA A 42 2.73 11.97 -5.16
CA ALA A 42 4.06 11.76 -5.72
C ALA A 42 4.01 10.92 -7.00
N LEU A 43 3.16 9.89 -7.06
CA LEU A 43 2.90 9.12 -8.28
C LEU A 43 2.32 10.03 -9.39
N ALA A 44 1.35 10.88 -9.06
CA ALA A 44 0.79 11.84 -10.01
C ALA A 44 1.87 12.82 -10.53
N PHE A 45 2.79 13.25 -9.68
CA PHE A 45 3.95 14.05 -10.10
C PHE A 45 4.86 13.29 -11.06
N LEU A 46 5.20 12.03 -10.78
CA LEU A 46 6.02 11.20 -11.68
C LEU A 46 5.39 11.09 -13.07
N LEU A 47 4.07 10.90 -13.13
CA LEU A 47 3.33 10.75 -14.38
C LEU A 47 3.03 12.08 -15.10
N GLY A 48 3.32 13.23 -14.46
CA GLY A 48 3.13 14.56 -15.06
C GLY A 48 1.75 15.16 -14.86
N GLU A 49 0.93 14.55 -14.02
CA GLU A 49 -0.43 15.00 -13.70
C GLU A 49 -0.50 15.95 -12.49
N TYR A 50 0.63 16.19 -11.83
CA TYR A 50 0.74 17.09 -10.68
C TYR A 50 1.92 18.06 -10.83
N ALA A 51 1.70 19.33 -10.56
CA ALA A 51 2.75 20.35 -10.52
C ALA A 51 3.17 20.56 -9.05
N LEU A 52 4.45 20.30 -8.76
CA LEU A 52 5.01 20.38 -7.41
C LEU A 52 5.18 21.84 -6.98
N SER A 53 4.78 22.14 -5.76
CA SER A 53 4.95 23.41 -5.09
C SER A 53 6.06 23.38 -4.04
N GLU A 54 6.47 24.54 -3.53
CA GLU A 54 7.45 24.62 -2.43
C GLU A 54 6.98 23.87 -1.18
N ASP A 55 5.68 23.88 -0.88
CA ASP A 55 5.11 23.20 0.28
C ASP A 55 5.14 21.66 0.18
N ASP A 56 5.32 21.12 -1.02
CA ASP A 56 5.44 19.68 -1.24
C ASP A 56 6.85 19.16 -0.97
N ARG A 57 7.85 20.01 -0.89
CA ARG A 57 9.23 19.62 -0.62
C ARG A 57 9.42 19.30 0.87
N THR A 58 10.09 18.22 1.18
CA THR A 58 10.32 17.79 2.56
C THR A 58 11.05 18.85 3.37
N TYR A 59 10.54 19.19 4.54
CA TYR A 59 11.20 20.08 5.49
C TYR A 59 12.29 19.32 6.26
N GLN A 60 13.50 19.90 6.35
CA GLN A 60 14.62 19.29 7.07
C GLN A 60 14.45 19.51 8.58
N ASN A 61 14.73 18.47 9.38
CA ASN A 61 14.58 18.56 10.84
C ASN A 61 15.76 19.30 11.51
N ASP A 62 16.95 19.13 10.96
CA ASP A 62 18.20 19.56 11.60
C ASP A 62 18.74 20.88 11.06
N VAL A 63 18.28 21.32 9.89
CA VAL A 63 18.69 22.57 9.25
C VAL A 63 17.44 23.31 8.81
N PRO A 64 17.29 24.62 9.10
CA PRO A 64 16.15 25.39 8.62
C PRO A 64 16.09 25.37 7.08
N GLY A 65 15.01 24.87 6.51
CA GLY A 65 14.77 24.86 5.08
C GLY A 65 14.15 23.55 4.56
N ARG A 66 13.90 23.53 3.26
CA ARG A 66 13.42 22.37 2.53
C ARG A 66 14.62 21.54 2.03
N CYS A 67 14.37 20.30 1.61
CA CYS A 67 15.38 19.47 0.95
C CYS A 67 15.88 20.16 -0.35
N GLU A 68 17.12 19.88 -0.77
CA GLU A 68 17.72 20.45 -1.99
C GLU A 68 16.98 20.06 -3.27
N SER A 69 16.44 18.85 -3.32
CA SER A 69 15.62 18.38 -4.43
C SER A 69 14.53 17.44 -3.96
N THR A 70 13.47 17.38 -4.75
CA THR A 70 12.43 16.35 -4.68
C THR A 70 12.52 15.50 -5.92
N ASP A 71 12.70 14.20 -5.74
CA ASP A 71 12.88 13.21 -6.82
C ASP A 71 11.82 12.12 -6.70
N VAL A 72 11.09 11.85 -7.78
CA VAL A 72 10.23 10.66 -7.87
C VAL A 72 10.69 9.83 -9.05
N GLU A 73 11.12 8.61 -8.76
CA GLU A 73 11.70 7.67 -9.70
C GLU A 73 10.77 6.50 -9.92
N GLY A 74 10.62 6.06 -11.18
CA GLY A 74 9.86 4.87 -11.56
C GLY A 74 10.69 3.88 -12.35
N SER A 75 10.43 2.58 -12.12
CA SER A 75 10.91 1.49 -12.96
C SER A 75 9.84 1.13 -13.97
N PHE A 76 10.18 1.22 -15.26
CA PHE A 76 9.24 1.05 -16.36
C PHE A 76 9.67 -0.10 -17.26
N LEU A 77 8.69 -0.82 -17.79
CA LEU A 77 8.86 -1.81 -18.84
C LEU A 77 8.32 -1.26 -20.16
N LEU A 78 9.17 -1.21 -21.19
CA LEU A 78 8.85 -0.76 -22.53
C LEU A 78 8.50 -1.96 -23.42
N ASP A 79 7.51 -1.80 -24.30
CA ASP A 79 7.24 -2.75 -25.36
C ASP A 79 8.24 -2.62 -26.52
N ASP A 80 8.24 -3.59 -27.45
CA ASP A 80 9.20 -3.64 -28.57
C ASP A 80 9.10 -2.39 -29.47
N THR A 81 7.91 -1.81 -29.62
CA THR A 81 7.68 -0.62 -30.44
C THR A 81 8.30 0.62 -29.78
N GLU A 82 8.10 0.78 -28.47
CA GLU A 82 8.67 1.87 -27.69
C GLU A 82 10.20 1.76 -27.60
N GLN A 83 10.74 0.55 -27.43
CA GLN A 83 12.17 0.30 -27.46
C GLN A 83 12.79 0.74 -28.81
N ALA A 84 12.14 0.39 -29.92
CA ALA A 84 12.62 0.79 -31.25
C ALA A 84 12.45 2.30 -31.51
N GLU A 85 11.34 2.91 -31.07
CA GLU A 85 11.04 4.33 -31.26
C GLU A 85 12.06 5.24 -30.51
N PHE A 86 12.38 4.89 -29.25
CA PHE A 86 13.24 5.71 -28.40
C PHE A 86 14.68 5.23 -28.29
N GLY A 87 15.00 4.05 -28.82
CA GLY A 87 16.33 3.43 -28.73
C GLY A 87 16.69 3.06 -27.28
N LEU A 88 15.70 2.62 -26.48
CA LEU A 88 15.85 2.32 -25.07
C LEU A 88 15.77 0.81 -24.79
N PRO A 89 16.36 0.31 -23.69
CA PRO A 89 16.17 -1.08 -23.27
C PRO A 89 14.75 -1.34 -22.77
N ALA A 90 14.35 -2.62 -22.69
CA ALA A 90 13.06 -3.04 -22.19
C ALA A 90 12.78 -2.51 -20.77
N ASP A 91 13.78 -2.65 -19.89
CA ASP A 91 13.71 -2.10 -18.52
C ASP A 91 14.40 -0.76 -18.48
N CYS A 92 13.70 0.29 -18.09
CA CYS A 92 14.27 1.60 -17.91
C CYS A 92 13.81 2.26 -16.60
N ARG A 93 14.68 3.12 -16.05
CA ARG A 93 14.37 3.95 -14.88
C ARG A 93 14.22 5.39 -15.33
N LEU A 94 13.08 5.97 -15.00
CA LEU A 94 12.76 7.37 -15.28
C LEU A 94 12.51 8.10 -13.98
N ARG A 95 12.85 9.39 -13.92
CA ARG A 95 12.50 10.23 -12.77
C ARG A 95 12.01 11.60 -13.19
N ARG A 96 11.15 12.17 -12.36
CA ARG A 96 10.91 13.62 -12.34
C ARG A 96 11.58 14.21 -11.13
N ARG A 97 12.30 15.30 -11.35
CA ARG A 97 13.07 16.00 -10.33
C ARG A 97 12.70 17.48 -10.33
N VAL A 98 12.63 18.05 -9.13
CA VAL A 98 12.49 19.50 -8.90
C VAL A 98 13.54 19.93 -7.90
N GLY A 99 14.30 20.96 -8.24
CA GLY A 99 15.25 21.63 -7.34
C GLY A 99 14.66 22.91 -6.74
N ASP A 100 15.54 23.79 -6.24
CA ASP A 100 15.15 25.04 -5.60
C ASP A 100 14.48 26.05 -6.56
N ASP A 101 14.71 25.91 -7.86
CA ASP A 101 14.10 26.76 -8.90
C ASP A 101 12.67 26.32 -9.28
N LEU A 102 12.14 25.30 -8.65
CA LEU A 102 10.84 24.66 -8.92
C LEU A 102 10.63 24.23 -10.38
N LYS A 103 11.72 24.10 -11.15
CA LYS A 103 11.63 23.58 -12.51
C LYS A 103 11.66 22.08 -12.53
N THR A 104 10.65 21.49 -13.14
CA THR A 104 10.58 20.04 -13.33
C THR A 104 11.52 19.60 -14.44
N VAL A 105 12.38 18.64 -14.14
CA VAL A 105 13.23 17.96 -15.12
C VAL A 105 12.79 16.51 -15.20
N PHE A 106 12.64 16.00 -16.44
CA PHE A 106 12.32 14.60 -16.70
C PHE A 106 13.57 13.89 -17.23
N GLU A 107 14.03 12.87 -16.53
CA GLU A 107 15.32 12.22 -16.74
C GLU A 107 15.19 10.72 -16.83
N ILE A 108 16.18 10.11 -17.53
CA ILE A 108 16.35 8.67 -17.66
C ILE A 108 17.69 8.23 -17.09
N TRP A 109 17.73 7.10 -16.43
CA TRP A 109 18.95 6.45 -15.97
C TRP A 109 19.56 5.62 -17.09
N GLY A 110 20.83 5.85 -17.39
CA GLY A 110 21.53 5.12 -18.42
C GLY A 110 22.99 5.54 -18.56
N PRO A 111 23.65 5.10 -19.63
CA PRO A 111 25.01 5.53 -19.93
C PRO A 111 25.04 7.05 -20.09
N ILE A 112 25.99 7.69 -19.42
CA ILE A 112 26.28 9.12 -19.57
C ILE A 112 27.68 9.35 -20.09
N ALA A 113 27.88 10.43 -20.83
CA ALA A 113 29.19 10.78 -21.33
C ALA A 113 30.21 10.93 -20.19
N ASP A 114 31.41 10.36 -20.38
CA ASP A 114 32.47 10.41 -19.40
C ASP A 114 32.94 11.86 -19.13
N ASP A 115 32.98 12.68 -20.17
CA ASP A 115 33.28 14.11 -20.04
C ASP A 115 31.98 14.92 -19.73
N GLU A 116 31.98 15.65 -18.62
CA GLU A 116 30.84 16.44 -18.17
C GLU A 116 30.40 17.52 -19.16
N ARG A 117 31.31 18.04 -19.99
CA ARG A 117 30.98 19.04 -21.01
C ARG A 117 30.07 18.49 -22.12
N LEU A 118 30.08 17.18 -22.32
CA LEU A 118 29.21 16.49 -23.29
C LEU A 118 27.81 16.16 -22.72
N ARG A 119 27.59 16.38 -21.42
CA ARG A 119 26.29 16.16 -20.79
C ARG A 119 25.43 17.38 -20.92
N GLY A 120 24.22 17.27 -21.52
CA GLY A 120 23.27 18.37 -21.70
C GLY A 120 23.74 19.39 -22.74
N LEU A 121 24.04 18.95 -23.94
CA LEU A 121 24.51 19.80 -25.04
C LEU A 121 23.52 20.89 -25.43
N GLU A 122 22.23 20.71 -25.18
CA GLU A 122 21.16 21.67 -25.47
C GLU A 122 21.31 23.00 -24.73
N ARG A 123 22.03 23.05 -23.62
CA ARG A 123 22.31 24.27 -22.85
C ARG A 123 23.31 25.21 -23.52
N TYR A 124 24.06 24.72 -24.53
CA TYR A 124 25.09 25.48 -25.19
C TYR A 124 24.59 26.21 -26.43
N ASN A 125 25.11 27.40 -26.65
CA ASN A 125 24.86 28.16 -27.89
C ASN A 125 25.69 27.58 -29.06
N ALA A 126 25.44 28.08 -30.30
CA ALA A 126 26.09 27.55 -31.50
C ALA A 126 27.63 27.72 -31.48
N GLN A 127 28.14 28.79 -30.85
CA GLN A 127 29.56 29.02 -30.75
C GLN A 127 30.23 28.06 -29.77
N MET A 128 29.66 27.84 -28.61
CA MET A 128 30.14 26.89 -27.60
C MET A 128 30.15 25.43 -28.14
N ILE A 129 29.08 25.04 -28.87
CA ILE A 129 29.00 23.72 -29.52
C ILE A 129 30.15 23.57 -30.54
N LYS A 130 30.41 24.62 -31.33
CA LYS A 130 31.51 24.58 -32.29
C LYS A 130 32.90 24.50 -31.63
N GLU A 131 33.09 25.21 -30.54
CA GLU A 131 34.33 25.15 -29.74
C GLU A 131 34.53 23.75 -29.17
N LEU A 132 33.48 23.11 -28.61
CA LEU A 132 33.54 21.73 -28.12
C LEU A 132 33.90 20.73 -29.22
N VAL A 133 33.32 20.86 -30.44
CA VAL A 133 33.69 19.99 -31.59
C VAL A 133 35.16 20.10 -31.90
N ILE A 134 35.73 21.33 -31.87
CA ILE A 134 37.16 21.55 -32.09
C ILE A 134 37.99 20.96 -30.96
N ASP A 135 37.62 21.15 -29.71
CA ASP A 135 38.35 20.64 -28.55
C ASP A 135 38.45 19.12 -28.55
N PHE A 136 37.42 18.44 -29.00
CA PHE A 136 37.39 16.97 -29.13
C PHE A 136 38.00 16.48 -30.45
N GLY A 137 38.51 17.38 -31.31
CA GLY A 137 39.16 17.01 -32.59
C GLY A 137 38.18 16.42 -33.61
N LEU A 138 36.92 16.78 -33.56
CA LEU A 138 35.86 16.26 -34.41
C LEU A 138 35.64 17.13 -35.66
N PRO A 139 35.02 16.60 -36.75
CA PRO A 139 34.71 17.37 -37.94
C PRO A 139 33.75 18.52 -37.65
N VAL A 140 34.08 19.75 -38.01
CA VAL A 140 33.31 20.94 -37.77
C VAL A 140 32.37 21.24 -38.94
N SER A 141 31.06 21.39 -38.67
CA SER A 141 30.03 21.86 -39.62
C SER A 141 29.71 23.35 -39.42
N THR A 142 29.16 23.95 -40.45
CA THR A 142 28.63 25.32 -40.37
C THR A 142 27.26 25.38 -39.66
N ARG A 143 26.57 24.24 -39.54
CA ARG A 143 25.24 24.14 -38.90
C ARG A 143 25.40 23.65 -37.47
N LYS A 144 24.68 24.32 -36.53
CA LYS A 144 24.67 23.92 -35.11
C LYS A 144 24.20 22.49 -34.94
N ALA A 145 23.11 22.09 -35.61
CA ALA A 145 22.52 20.77 -35.51
C ALA A 145 23.46 19.61 -35.89
N ASP A 146 24.31 19.81 -36.94
CA ASP A 146 25.27 18.81 -37.37
C ASP A 146 26.37 18.63 -36.32
N ASN A 147 26.84 19.76 -35.75
CA ASN A 147 27.86 19.73 -34.70
C ASN A 147 27.33 19.09 -33.41
N GLU A 148 26.06 19.36 -33.03
CA GLU A 148 25.40 18.68 -31.91
C GLU A 148 25.29 17.17 -32.16
N ALA A 149 24.88 16.76 -33.35
CA ALA A 149 24.78 15.34 -33.71
C ALA A 149 26.17 14.65 -33.64
N THR A 150 27.21 15.34 -34.09
CA THR A 150 28.60 14.83 -34.04
C THR A 150 29.07 14.67 -32.59
N LEU A 151 28.84 15.67 -31.74
CA LEU A 151 29.18 15.59 -30.31
C LEU A 151 28.36 14.50 -29.59
N LYS A 152 27.07 14.36 -29.93
CA LYS A 152 26.22 13.31 -29.38
C LYS A 152 26.73 11.92 -29.74
N ALA A 153 27.06 11.66 -31.00
CA ALA A 153 27.63 10.40 -31.43
C ALA A 153 28.96 10.10 -30.73
N PHE A 154 29.80 11.13 -30.53
CA PHE A 154 31.04 11.00 -29.78
C PHE A 154 30.80 10.71 -28.31
N ALA A 155 29.86 11.41 -27.68
CA ALA A 155 29.43 11.18 -26.30
C ALA A 155 28.93 9.74 -26.11
N ASP A 156 28.06 9.25 -26.99
CA ASP A 156 27.50 7.88 -26.95
C ASP A 156 28.62 6.82 -27.04
N ALA A 157 29.65 7.07 -27.88
CA ALA A 157 30.81 6.19 -28.01
C ALA A 157 31.77 6.23 -26.80
N HIS A 158 31.68 7.28 -25.95
CA HIS A 158 32.53 7.49 -24.76
C HIS A 158 31.66 7.64 -23.51
N SER A 159 30.71 6.73 -23.31
CA SER A 159 29.78 6.69 -22.18
C SER A 159 30.02 5.40 -21.39
N SER A 160 30.98 5.42 -20.47
CA SER A 160 31.27 4.28 -19.58
C SER A 160 30.61 4.41 -18.22
N ALA A 161 30.30 5.65 -17.79
CA ALA A 161 29.63 5.93 -16.54
C ALA A 161 28.11 5.75 -16.65
N GLN A 162 27.46 5.40 -15.53
CA GLN A 162 26.01 5.35 -15.43
C GLN A 162 25.50 6.58 -14.67
N GLY A 163 24.42 7.18 -15.13
CA GLY A 163 23.87 8.37 -14.48
C GLY A 163 22.54 8.81 -15.07
N TRP A 164 22.01 9.89 -14.52
CA TRP A 164 20.80 10.52 -14.99
C TRP A 164 21.10 11.49 -16.14
N SER A 165 20.34 11.36 -17.22
CA SER A 165 20.36 12.28 -18.35
C SER A 165 18.92 12.67 -18.71
N ARG A 166 18.75 13.74 -19.50
CA ARG A 166 17.41 14.17 -19.93
C ARG A 166 16.74 13.08 -20.76
N ALA A 167 15.49 12.77 -20.44
CA ALA A 167 14.70 11.78 -21.18
C ALA A 167 14.48 12.22 -22.65
N PRO A 168 14.40 11.28 -23.60
CA PRO A 168 14.08 11.58 -25.00
C PRO A 168 12.79 12.35 -25.13
N ALA A 169 12.74 13.28 -26.10
CA ALA A 169 11.53 14.07 -26.38
C ALA A 169 10.39 13.14 -26.82
N GLY A 170 9.20 13.36 -26.29
CA GLY A 170 8.01 12.57 -26.59
C GLY A 170 7.84 11.30 -25.73
N LEU A 171 8.85 10.91 -24.95
CA LEU A 171 8.73 9.76 -24.04
C LEU A 171 7.68 10.02 -22.94
N ASP A 172 7.55 11.27 -22.50
CA ASP A 172 6.54 11.69 -21.54
C ASP A 172 5.09 11.46 -21.99
N LEU A 173 4.85 11.44 -23.31
CA LEU A 173 3.54 11.13 -23.91
C LEU A 173 3.17 9.63 -23.81
N ARG A 174 4.15 8.78 -23.50
CA ARG A 174 3.99 7.33 -23.35
C ARG A 174 3.84 6.89 -21.90
N LEU A 175 3.90 7.85 -20.96
CA LEU A 175 3.68 7.57 -19.54
C LEU A 175 2.27 7.00 -19.29
N PRO A 176 2.12 6.12 -18.28
CA PRO A 176 0.81 5.61 -17.87
C PRO A 176 -0.18 6.74 -17.57
N ARG A 177 -1.43 6.54 -17.96
CA ARG A 177 -2.53 7.45 -17.64
C ARG A 177 -3.00 7.22 -16.21
N LEU A 178 -3.16 8.28 -15.43
CA LEU A 178 -3.69 8.24 -14.07
C LEU A 178 -5.20 8.52 -14.06
N LEU A 179 -5.96 7.68 -13.35
CA LEU A 179 -7.39 7.88 -13.08
C LEU A 179 -7.62 7.96 -11.56
N PRO A 180 -7.67 9.16 -10.99
CA PRO A 180 -7.88 9.33 -9.55
C PRO A 180 -9.35 9.26 -9.18
N TYR A 181 -9.65 8.56 -8.06
CA TYR A 181 -10.93 8.54 -7.37
C TYR A 181 -10.71 8.88 -5.91
N ASP A 182 -11.12 10.06 -5.50
CA ASP A 182 -11.00 10.54 -4.13
C ASP A 182 -12.27 10.22 -3.35
N GLY A 183 -12.13 9.42 -2.31
CA GLY A 183 -13.23 9.05 -1.42
C GLY A 183 -13.69 10.19 -0.50
N LEU A 184 -12.82 11.10 -0.11
CA LEU A 184 -13.13 12.23 0.78
C LEU A 184 -13.78 13.40 0.04
N ALA A 185 -13.27 13.70 -1.17
CA ALA A 185 -13.74 14.78 -2.03
C ALA A 185 -14.81 14.34 -3.03
N ALA A 186 -15.39 13.13 -2.91
CA ALA A 186 -16.31 12.59 -3.90
C ALA A 186 -17.59 13.41 -4.01
N ASP A 187 -17.47 14.53 -4.69
CA ASP A 187 -18.58 15.08 -5.44
C ASP A 187 -18.84 14.10 -6.60
N PRO A 188 -20.03 13.50 -6.70
CA PRO A 188 -20.38 12.66 -7.84
C PRO A 188 -20.18 13.35 -9.19
N ASP A 189 -20.27 14.67 -9.24
CA ASP A 189 -19.99 15.47 -10.44
C ASP A 189 -18.52 15.38 -10.86
N ASP A 190 -17.58 15.32 -9.90
CA ASP A 190 -16.16 15.11 -10.19
C ASP A 190 -15.89 13.68 -10.67
N ALA A 191 -16.56 12.67 -10.11
CA ALA A 191 -16.47 11.30 -10.58
C ALA A 191 -16.97 11.17 -12.03
N VAL A 192 -18.12 11.78 -12.35
CA VAL A 192 -18.67 11.84 -13.73
C VAL A 192 -17.73 12.59 -14.67
N ARG A 193 -17.18 13.71 -14.22
CA ARG A 193 -16.22 14.47 -15.00
C ARG A 193 -14.99 13.65 -15.33
N THR A 194 -14.41 12.96 -14.35
CA THR A 194 -13.22 12.11 -14.52
C THR A 194 -13.52 10.97 -15.51
N ALA A 195 -14.67 10.31 -15.35
CA ALA A 195 -15.09 9.22 -16.23
C ALA A 195 -15.29 9.67 -17.70
N LEU A 196 -15.79 10.89 -17.92
CA LEU A 196 -16.07 11.41 -19.26
C LEU A 196 -14.87 12.14 -19.90
N LEU A 197 -13.82 12.47 -19.12
CA LEU A 197 -12.67 13.22 -19.63
C LEU A 197 -11.92 12.47 -20.73
N SER A 198 -11.79 11.15 -20.61
CA SER A 198 -11.16 10.30 -21.63
C SER A 198 -11.93 10.35 -22.94
N SER A 199 -13.25 10.16 -22.88
CA SER A 199 -14.13 10.26 -24.06
C SER A 199 -14.06 11.64 -24.70
N TYR A 200 -14.05 12.70 -23.92
CA TYR A 200 -13.88 14.06 -24.41
C TYR A 200 -12.55 14.25 -25.17
N ASN A 201 -11.44 13.77 -24.59
CA ASN A 201 -10.12 13.88 -25.22
C ASN A 201 -10.05 13.08 -26.53
N THR A 202 -10.69 11.92 -26.60
CA THR A 202 -10.79 11.11 -27.84
C THR A 202 -11.54 11.89 -28.94
N HIS A 203 -12.67 12.49 -28.60
CA HIS A 203 -13.43 13.31 -29.56
C HIS A 203 -12.67 14.57 -29.98
N LEU A 204 -11.93 15.20 -29.05
CA LEU A 204 -11.12 16.38 -29.36
C LEU A 204 -9.94 16.03 -30.30
N ALA A 205 -9.45 14.79 -30.27
CA ALA A 205 -8.39 14.32 -31.16
C ALA A 205 -8.87 14.03 -32.60
N ASP A 206 -10.19 14.04 -32.86
CA ASP A 206 -10.75 13.84 -34.21
C ASP A 206 -10.28 14.93 -35.17
N PRO A 207 -9.58 14.58 -36.27
CA PRO A 207 -9.02 15.56 -37.21
C PRO A 207 -10.07 16.47 -37.87
N GLY A 208 -11.28 15.96 -38.09
CA GLY A 208 -12.38 16.71 -38.67
C GLY A 208 -12.92 17.77 -37.71
N LEU A 209 -13.02 17.43 -36.44
CA LEU A 209 -13.40 18.37 -35.37
C LEU A 209 -12.32 19.43 -35.12
N GLN A 210 -11.05 19.05 -35.12
CA GLN A 210 -9.93 19.98 -34.98
C GLN A 210 -9.87 20.99 -36.15
N GLY A 211 -10.11 20.55 -37.38
CA GLY A 211 -10.19 21.42 -38.54
C GLY A 211 -11.28 22.48 -38.37
N ARG A 212 -12.48 22.07 -37.97
CA ARG A 212 -13.61 22.99 -37.73
C ARG A 212 -13.38 23.95 -36.56
N LEU A 213 -12.74 23.48 -35.48
CA LEU A 213 -12.38 24.36 -34.34
C LEU A 213 -11.41 25.46 -34.78
N ARG A 214 -10.37 25.13 -35.55
CA ARG A 214 -9.43 26.12 -36.08
C ARG A 214 -10.10 27.14 -37.00
N GLU A 215 -11.04 26.67 -37.85
CA GLU A 215 -11.82 27.60 -38.69
C GLU A 215 -12.61 28.63 -37.86
N ILE A 216 -13.23 28.16 -36.74
CA ILE A 216 -13.99 29.04 -35.85
C ILE A 216 -13.03 29.97 -35.07
N GLU A 217 -11.88 29.48 -34.59
CA GLU A 217 -10.86 30.30 -33.94
C GLU A 217 -10.40 31.42 -34.89
N THR A 218 -10.02 31.10 -36.12
CA THR A 218 -9.61 32.07 -37.14
C THR A 218 -10.73 33.06 -37.48
N GLU A 219 -11.98 32.61 -37.63
CA GLU A 219 -13.11 33.51 -37.88
C GLU A 219 -13.32 34.51 -36.73
N ILE A 220 -13.13 34.09 -35.48
CA ILE A 220 -13.25 34.99 -34.32
C ILE A 220 -12.05 35.94 -34.26
N GLU A 221 -10.84 35.47 -34.53
CA GLU A 221 -9.64 36.33 -34.62
C GLU A 221 -9.81 37.43 -35.65
N ASP A 222 -10.30 37.09 -36.86
CA ASP A 222 -10.56 38.05 -37.92
C ASP A 222 -11.61 39.11 -37.51
N ARG A 223 -12.69 38.68 -36.86
CA ARG A 223 -13.75 39.58 -36.37
C ARG A 223 -13.24 40.54 -35.29
N VAL A 224 -12.50 39.99 -34.29
CA VAL A 224 -11.91 40.81 -33.22
C VAL A 224 -10.87 41.80 -33.78
N ALA A 225 -10.06 41.38 -34.76
CA ALA A 225 -9.11 42.27 -35.43
C ALA A 225 -9.83 43.37 -36.19
N ALA A 226 -10.95 43.08 -36.86
CA ALA A 226 -11.78 44.05 -37.54
C ALA A 226 -12.41 45.07 -36.57
N ASP A 227 -12.93 44.61 -35.43
CA ASP A 227 -13.49 45.47 -34.38
C ASP A 227 -12.42 46.38 -33.76
N ALA A 228 -11.18 45.88 -33.60
CA ALA A 228 -10.05 46.62 -33.07
C ALA A 228 -9.53 47.73 -34.04
N LYS A 229 -9.94 47.69 -35.33
CA LYS A 229 -9.46 48.66 -36.32
C LYS A 229 -9.73 50.12 -35.94
N GLY A 230 -10.91 50.42 -35.40
CA GLY A 230 -11.25 51.77 -34.91
C GLY A 230 -10.35 52.26 -33.80
N LEU A 231 -9.96 51.35 -32.88
CA LEU A 231 -9.00 51.62 -31.81
C LEU A 231 -7.60 51.89 -32.40
N CYS A 232 -7.15 51.07 -33.34
CA CYS A 232 -5.84 51.23 -33.98
C CYS A 232 -5.75 52.56 -34.75
N ASP A 233 -6.80 52.95 -35.49
CA ASP A 233 -6.87 54.25 -36.18
C ASP A 233 -6.87 55.42 -35.20
N HIS A 234 -7.56 55.29 -34.08
CA HIS A 234 -7.54 56.33 -33.02
C HIS A 234 -6.14 56.49 -32.40
N ILE A 235 -5.44 55.42 -32.16
CA ILE A 235 -4.05 55.42 -31.63
C ILE A 235 -3.13 56.10 -32.66
N ARG A 236 -3.23 55.72 -33.94
CA ARG A 236 -2.39 56.29 -35.00
C ARG A 236 -2.58 57.83 -35.16
N VAL A 237 -3.80 58.33 -35.00
CA VAL A 237 -4.09 59.78 -35.03
C VAL A 237 -3.45 60.47 -33.83
N ARG A 238 -3.36 59.86 -32.68
CA ARG A 238 -2.80 60.42 -31.46
C ARG A 238 -1.29 60.32 -31.35
N CYS A 239 -0.71 59.29 -32.02
CA CYS A 239 0.72 58.96 -32.01
C CYS A 239 1.23 58.93 -33.46
N PRO A 240 1.43 60.09 -34.11
CA PRO A 240 1.79 60.19 -35.55
C PRO A 240 3.20 59.63 -35.87
N GLU A 241 4.00 59.33 -34.87
CA GLU A 241 5.28 58.64 -34.97
C GLU A 241 5.15 57.17 -35.26
N LEU A 242 3.98 56.57 -35.05
CA LEU A 242 3.70 55.12 -35.30
C LEU A 242 3.19 54.94 -36.74
N HIS A 243 3.94 54.28 -37.59
CA HIS A 243 3.58 54.00 -38.97
C HIS A 243 2.42 53.08 -39.16
N GLU A 244 2.38 52.00 -38.36
CA GLU A 244 1.29 51.00 -38.34
C GLU A 244 0.97 50.62 -36.90
N VAL A 245 -0.33 50.47 -36.64
CA VAL A 245 -0.86 49.96 -35.37
C VAL A 245 -1.90 48.90 -35.73
N PHE A 246 -1.71 47.71 -35.24
CA PHE A 246 -2.63 46.59 -35.47
C PHE A 246 -2.73 45.73 -34.18
N VAL A 247 -3.78 44.95 -34.07
CA VAL A 247 -4.00 44.01 -32.99
C VAL A 247 -3.96 42.61 -33.62
N GLU A 248 -3.17 41.71 -33.04
CA GLU A 248 -3.15 40.28 -33.38
C GLU A 248 -3.88 39.53 -32.26
N PRO A 249 -5.18 39.21 -32.41
CA PRO A 249 -5.88 38.45 -31.41
C PRO A 249 -5.35 37.02 -31.40
N ASP A 250 -5.17 36.44 -30.22
CA ASP A 250 -4.90 35.01 -30.02
C ASP A 250 -6.13 34.39 -29.36
N VAL A 251 -6.92 33.65 -30.15
CA VAL A 251 -8.14 32.97 -29.69
C VAL A 251 -7.92 31.48 -29.67
N SER A 252 -8.09 30.84 -28.53
CA SER A 252 -7.95 29.41 -28.39
C SER A 252 -9.08 28.83 -27.57
N PHE A 253 -9.81 27.85 -28.15
CA PHE A 253 -10.82 27.05 -27.44
C PHE A 253 -10.24 25.91 -26.61
N LYS A 254 -8.96 25.97 -26.25
CA LYS A 254 -8.31 25.02 -25.33
C LYS A 254 -8.89 25.03 -23.90
N GLY A 255 -10.08 25.58 -23.73
CA GLY A 255 -10.77 25.75 -22.45
C GLY A 255 -11.33 24.48 -21.82
N GLY A 256 -10.92 23.29 -22.20
CA GLY A 256 -11.14 22.02 -21.55
C GLY A 256 -12.61 21.67 -21.20
N PHE A 257 -12.83 20.44 -20.86
CA PHE A 257 -14.10 19.94 -20.31
C PHE A 257 -14.31 20.49 -18.89
N ARG A 258 -15.24 21.45 -18.73
CA ARG A 258 -15.44 22.17 -17.46
C ARG A 258 -16.24 21.40 -16.42
N GLY A 259 -17.03 20.39 -16.84
CA GLY A 259 -17.80 19.55 -15.95
C GLY A 259 -19.05 18.99 -16.60
N ALA A 260 -19.61 17.96 -16.00
CA ALA A 260 -20.88 17.36 -16.36
C ALA A 260 -21.70 17.18 -15.07
N PRO A 261 -22.33 18.24 -14.53
CA PRO A 261 -23.06 18.15 -13.27
C PRO A 261 -24.21 17.12 -13.38
N LEU A 262 -24.18 16.16 -12.48
CA LEU A 262 -25.20 15.11 -12.41
C LEU A 262 -26.44 15.66 -11.71
N ARG A 263 -27.57 15.57 -12.39
CA ARG A 263 -28.88 15.94 -11.83
C ARG A 263 -29.73 14.72 -11.63
N ILE A 264 -30.33 14.61 -10.47
CA ILE A 264 -31.27 13.55 -10.14
C ILE A 264 -32.67 14.13 -10.00
N SER A 265 -33.68 13.39 -10.45
CA SER A 265 -35.07 13.72 -10.25
C SER A 265 -35.68 12.70 -9.29
N ARG A 266 -36.38 13.16 -8.27
CA ARG A 266 -37.15 12.32 -7.38
C ARG A 266 -38.56 12.07 -7.95
N ALA A 267 -39.29 11.12 -7.38
CA ALA A 267 -40.67 10.81 -7.79
C ALA A 267 -41.63 12.01 -7.80
N SER A 268 -41.28 13.08 -7.08
CA SER A 268 -41.96 14.37 -7.07
C SER A 268 -41.78 15.21 -8.34
N GLY A 269 -40.87 14.81 -9.25
CA GLY A 269 -40.59 15.55 -10.48
C GLY A 269 -39.57 16.71 -10.34
N GLU A 270 -39.14 17.04 -9.12
CA GLU A 270 -38.12 18.07 -8.90
C GLU A 270 -36.71 17.52 -9.25
N SER A 271 -35.99 18.30 -10.06
CA SER A 271 -34.60 17.99 -10.45
C SER A 271 -33.65 18.77 -9.55
N VAL A 272 -32.83 18.05 -8.79
CA VAL A 272 -31.80 18.61 -7.89
C VAL A 272 -30.41 18.12 -8.28
N GLY A 273 -29.39 18.95 -8.02
CA GLY A 273 -28.01 18.53 -8.14
C GLY A 273 -27.68 17.44 -7.11
N ILE A 274 -26.84 16.49 -7.47
CA ILE A 274 -26.48 15.35 -6.63
C ILE A 274 -25.83 15.80 -5.31
N GLY A 275 -25.07 16.88 -5.29
CA GLY A 275 -24.47 17.48 -4.09
C GLY A 275 -25.46 17.90 -3.01
N HIS A 276 -26.75 18.05 -3.35
CA HIS A 276 -27.83 18.30 -2.39
C HIS A 276 -28.53 17.00 -1.91
N SER A 277 -28.04 15.84 -2.31
CA SER A 277 -28.47 14.56 -1.76
C SER A 277 -27.68 14.23 -0.48
N GLY A 278 -28.22 13.34 0.37
CA GLY A 278 -27.47 12.91 1.57
C GLY A 278 -26.16 12.20 1.19
N LEU A 279 -25.13 12.32 2.02
CA LEU A 279 -23.80 11.74 1.79
C LEU A 279 -23.82 10.28 1.34
N GLY A 280 -24.65 9.42 1.96
CA GLY A 280 -24.79 8.03 1.55
C GLY A 280 -25.37 7.83 0.14
N SER A 281 -26.23 8.74 -0.32
CA SER A 281 -26.77 8.69 -1.69
C SER A 281 -25.72 9.15 -2.70
N SER A 282 -25.01 10.25 -2.42
CA SER A 282 -23.90 10.72 -3.24
C SER A 282 -22.83 9.63 -3.42
N ARG A 283 -22.46 8.93 -2.36
CA ARG A 283 -21.47 7.83 -2.41
C ARG A 283 -21.93 6.65 -3.24
N ARG A 284 -23.20 6.25 -3.14
CA ARG A 284 -23.73 5.18 -4.00
C ARG A 284 -23.72 5.55 -5.48
N VAL A 285 -23.96 6.83 -5.79
CA VAL A 285 -23.86 7.32 -7.17
C VAL A 285 -22.42 7.32 -7.64
N SER A 286 -21.46 7.78 -6.82
CA SER A 286 -20.03 7.69 -7.15
C SER A 286 -19.61 6.23 -7.41
N LEU A 287 -20.04 5.29 -6.58
CA LEU A 287 -19.76 3.86 -6.79
C LEU A 287 -20.32 3.37 -8.14
N ALA A 288 -21.57 3.74 -8.48
CA ALA A 288 -22.16 3.37 -9.78
C ALA A 288 -21.39 3.99 -10.98
N VAL A 289 -20.86 5.21 -10.83
CA VAL A 289 -19.99 5.83 -11.84
C VAL A 289 -18.67 5.07 -11.96
N TRP A 290 -18.08 4.64 -10.86
CA TRP A 290 -16.85 3.84 -10.86
C TRP A 290 -17.06 2.45 -11.48
N GLU A 291 -18.20 1.80 -11.22
CA GLU A 291 -18.61 0.55 -11.89
C GLU A 291 -18.73 0.75 -13.40
N TRP A 292 -19.38 1.84 -13.85
CA TRP A 292 -19.49 2.18 -15.27
C TRP A 292 -18.12 2.45 -15.92
N THR A 293 -17.19 3.07 -15.22
CA THR A 293 -15.83 3.30 -15.71
C THR A 293 -15.08 1.99 -15.95
N SER A 294 -15.32 0.96 -15.14
CA SER A 294 -14.74 -0.37 -15.37
C SER A 294 -15.18 -0.96 -16.71
N GLU A 295 -16.47 -0.81 -17.04
CA GLU A 295 -17.00 -1.26 -18.33
C GLU A 295 -16.42 -0.45 -19.50
N PHE A 296 -16.27 0.86 -19.33
CA PHE A 296 -15.65 1.74 -20.32
C PHE A 296 -14.18 1.34 -20.58
N LEU A 297 -13.39 1.08 -19.52
CA LEU A 297 -12.01 0.63 -19.65
C LEU A 297 -11.87 -0.72 -20.37
N ARG A 298 -12.84 -1.62 -20.20
CA ARG A 298 -12.89 -2.89 -20.95
C ARG A 298 -13.16 -2.65 -22.44
N GLN A 299 -14.12 -1.79 -22.76
CA GLN A 299 -14.50 -1.49 -24.14
C GLN A 299 -13.38 -0.75 -24.89
N GLU A 300 -12.71 0.20 -24.25
CA GLU A 300 -11.57 0.92 -24.82
C GLU A 300 -10.45 -0.06 -25.24
N ARG A 301 -10.15 -1.06 -24.41
CA ARG A 301 -9.15 -2.11 -24.72
C ARG A 301 -9.52 -3.02 -25.88
N VAL A 302 -10.80 -3.21 -26.15
CA VAL A 302 -11.28 -4.02 -27.30
C VAL A 302 -11.21 -3.23 -28.61
N THR A 303 -11.43 -1.91 -28.56
CA THR A 303 -11.44 -1.03 -29.74
C THR A 303 -10.06 -0.57 -30.17
N ASP A 304 -9.09 -0.45 -29.27
CA ASP A 304 -7.71 -0.04 -29.57
C ASP A 304 -6.94 -1.05 -30.47
N GLY A 305 -7.49 -2.24 -30.72
CA GLY A 305 -6.91 -3.21 -31.66
C GLY A 305 -7.00 -2.82 -33.15
N VAL A 306 -7.43 -1.59 -33.48
CA VAL A 306 -7.48 -1.04 -34.85
C VAL A 306 -6.21 -0.25 -35.19
N ASP A 307 -5.49 0.27 -34.21
CA ASP A 307 -4.18 0.91 -34.39
C ASP A 307 -3.10 -0.09 -33.92
N ASP A 308 -2.04 -0.27 -34.71
CA ASP A 308 -0.95 -1.25 -34.46
C ASP A 308 -0.13 -0.95 -33.18
N ARG A 309 -0.51 0.05 -32.40
CA ARG A 309 0.15 0.46 -31.15
C ARG A 309 -0.53 -0.15 -29.92
N PRO A 310 0.24 -0.75 -28.99
CA PRO A 310 -0.33 -1.25 -27.75
C PRO A 310 -0.91 -0.08 -26.92
N PRO A 311 -2.04 -0.31 -26.25
CA PRO A 311 -2.70 0.71 -25.45
C PRO A 311 -1.83 1.11 -24.25
N VAL A 312 -1.83 2.40 -23.92
CA VAL A 312 -1.11 2.96 -22.77
C VAL A 312 -1.64 2.37 -21.46
N GLN A 313 -0.76 2.01 -20.54
CA GLN A 313 -1.15 1.54 -19.20
C GLN A 313 -2.05 2.57 -18.51
N THR A 314 -3.08 2.09 -17.82
CA THR A 314 -3.94 2.93 -16.98
C THR A 314 -3.73 2.55 -15.51
N ILE A 315 -3.45 3.53 -14.67
CA ILE A 315 -3.33 3.38 -13.21
C ILE A 315 -4.53 4.04 -12.56
N VAL A 316 -5.39 3.21 -11.97
CA VAL A 316 -6.56 3.65 -11.21
C VAL A 316 -6.13 3.86 -9.76
N VAL A 317 -6.44 5.02 -9.21
CA VAL A 317 -6.05 5.38 -7.84
C VAL A 317 -7.29 5.68 -7.02
N TYR A 318 -7.47 4.97 -5.92
CA TYR A 318 -8.51 5.22 -4.92
C TYR A 318 -7.88 5.79 -3.66
N ASP A 319 -8.33 6.96 -3.22
CA ASP A 319 -7.96 7.54 -1.93
C ASP A 319 -9.17 7.51 -0.98
N GLU A 320 -9.06 6.68 0.08
CA GLU A 320 -10.10 6.42 1.09
C GLU A 320 -11.51 6.12 0.50
N PRO A 321 -11.62 5.13 -0.42
CA PRO A 321 -12.86 4.90 -1.17
C PRO A 321 -14.01 4.38 -0.31
N ASP A 322 -13.72 3.83 0.86
CA ASP A 322 -14.67 3.23 1.80
C ASP A 322 -15.27 4.22 2.81
N THR A 323 -14.78 5.48 2.83
CA THR A 323 -15.23 6.51 3.75
C THR A 323 -16.74 6.78 3.60
N HIS A 324 -17.48 6.76 4.73
CA HIS A 324 -18.94 6.94 4.80
C HIS A 324 -19.79 5.89 4.07
N LEU A 325 -19.23 4.73 3.75
CA LEU A 325 -19.99 3.61 3.21
C LEU A 325 -20.30 2.57 4.29
N ASP A 326 -21.49 1.97 4.17
CA ASP A 326 -21.86 0.80 4.96
C ASP A 326 -21.06 -0.44 4.50
N TYR A 327 -21.05 -1.47 5.33
CA TYR A 327 -20.29 -2.69 5.10
C TYR A 327 -20.62 -3.38 3.74
N ALA A 328 -21.89 -3.35 3.32
CA ALA A 328 -22.30 -3.97 2.05
C ALA A 328 -21.70 -3.23 0.84
N ASN A 329 -21.65 -1.89 0.91
CA ASN A 329 -21.05 -1.09 -0.15
C ASN A 329 -19.50 -1.12 -0.11
N GLN A 330 -18.86 -1.28 1.05
CA GLN A 330 -17.42 -1.54 1.14
C GLN A 330 -17.02 -2.85 0.42
N ARG A 331 -17.84 -3.91 0.54
CA ARG A 331 -17.61 -5.16 -0.21
C ARG A 331 -17.71 -4.96 -1.72
N LYS A 332 -18.66 -4.16 -2.20
CA LYS A 332 -18.78 -3.83 -3.63
C LYS A 332 -17.56 -3.08 -4.15
N ILE A 333 -16.98 -2.15 -3.38
CA ILE A 333 -15.73 -1.50 -3.75
C ILE A 333 -14.62 -2.53 -3.92
N MET A 334 -14.52 -3.51 -3.01
CA MET A 334 -13.50 -4.56 -3.15
C MET A 334 -13.72 -5.42 -4.40
N GLU A 335 -14.97 -5.75 -4.73
CA GLU A 335 -15.33 -6.43 -5.97
C GLU A 335 -14.90 -5.60 -7.19
N LEU A 336 -15.20 -4.30 -7.20
CA LEU A 336 -14.82 -3.37 -8.26
C LEU A 336 -13.30 -3.27 -8.43
N ILE A 337 -12.54 -3.13 -7.33
CA ILE A 337 -11.07 -3.11 -7.34
C ILE A 337 -10.51 -4.38 -8.02
N ARG A 338 -11.04 -5.56 -7.65
CA ARG A 338 -10.64 -6.84 -8.26
C ARG A 338 -10.98 -6.92 -9.73
N GLU A 339 -12.18 -6.48 -10.12
CA GLU A 339 -12.59 -6.44 -11.52
C GLU A 339 -11.68 -5.55 -12.36
N GLN A 340 -11.36 -4.36 -11.89
CA GLN A 340 -10.45 -3.43 -12.59
C GLN A 340 -9.03 -3.98 -12.66
N SER A 341 -8.55 -4.58 -11.59
CA SER A 341 -7.22 -5.22 -11.55
C SER A 341 -7.09 -6.38 -12.54
N GLY A 342 -8.21 -7.04 -12.89
CA GLY A 342 -8.26 -8.10 -13.89
C GLY A 342 -8.24 -7.60 -15.34
N ILE A 343 -8.38 -6.30 -15.59
CA ILE A 343 -8.37 -5.74 -16.95
C ILE A 343 -6.90 -5.62 -17.43
N PRO A 344 -6.53 -6.22 -18.57
CA PRO A 344 -5.17 -6.12 -19.11
C PRO A 344 -4.70 -4.67 -19.25
N GLY A 345 -3.50 -4.35 -18.77
CA GLY A 345 -2.94 -3.00 -18.85
C GLY A 345 -3.53 -2.00 -17.83
N VAL A 346 -4.43 -2.43 -16.95
CA VAL A 346 -4.92 -1.64 -15.82
C VAL A 346 -4.19 -2.07 -14.54
N ARG A 347 -3.81 -1.11 -13.72
CA ARG A 347 -3.27 -1.30 -12.37
C ARG A 347 -4.08 -0.48 -11.38
N VAL A 348 -4.19 -0.96 -10.15
CA VAL A 348 -5.04 -0.31 -9.13
C VAL A 348 -4.23 -0.09 -7.87
N LEU A 349 -4.16 1.16 -7.41
CA LEU A 349 -3.60 1.55 -6.11
C LEU A 349 -4.72 2.07 -5.23
N VAL A 350 -4.77 1.60 -3.99
CA VAL A 350 -5.81 1.99 -3.02
C VAL A 350 -5.16 2.46 -1.74
N ALA A 351 -5.35 3.72 -1.39
CA ALA A 351 -5.01 4.23 -0.07
C ALA A 351 -6.22 4.07 0.85
N THR A 352 -6.06 3.36 1.97
CA THR A 352 -7.15 3.13 2.91
C THR A 352 -6.66 2.83 4.33
N HIS A 353 -7.53 3.01 5.29
CA HIS A 353 -7.39 2.52 6.66
C HIS A 353 -8.42 1.41 6.99
N SER A 354 -9.22 1.01 6.02
CA SER A 354 -10.28 0.00 6.19
C SER A 354 -9.73 -1.40 6.29
N MET A 355 -10.00 -2.06 7.40
CA MET A 355 -9.66 -3.47 7.61
C MET A 355 -10.26 -4.37 6.52
N SER A 356 -11.48 -4.07 6.08
CA SER A 356 -12.18 -4.85 5.04
C SER A 356 -11.45 -4.83 3.70
N LEU A 357 -10.86 -3.69 3.31
CA LEU A 357 -10.10 -3.57 2.08
C LEU A 357 -8.70 -4.20 2.23
N ILE A 358 -8.05 -4.01 3.38
CA ILE A 358 -6.74 -4.60 3.70
C ILE A 358 -6.83 -6.14 3.71
N ASP A 359 -7.87 -6.71 4.33
CA ASP A 359 -8.07 -8.17 4.38
C ASP A 359 -8.60 -8.76 3.06
N GLY A 360 -8.99 -7.90 2.12
CA GLY A 360 -9.51 -8.30 0.82
C GLY A 360 -8.46 -8.66 -0.24
N VAL A 361 -7.17 -8.49 0.03
CA VAL A 361 -6.06 -8.74 -0.92
C VAL A 361 -5.01 -9.67 -0.32
N ASP A 362 -4.07 -10.09 -1.15
CA ASP A 362 -2.94 -10.90 -0.71
C ASP A 362 -1.92 -10.06 0.07
N ILE A 363 -1.26 -10.66 1.06
CA ILE A 363 -0.29 -9.96 1.93
C ILE A 363 0.80 -9.21 1.13
N PRO A 364 1.39 -9.79 0.06
CA PRO A 364 2.41 -9.11 -0.73
C PRO A 364 1.91 -7.82 -1.42
N ASP A 365 0.60 -7.70 -1.62
CA ASP A 365 -0.03 -6.53 -2.24
C ASP A 365 -0.27 -5.38 -1.26
N VAL A 366 0.01 -5.60 0.02
CA VAL A 366 -0.17 -4.58 1.06
C VAL A 366 1.16 -3.88 1.35
N VAL A 367 1.13 -2.57 1.26
CA VAL A 367 2.22 -1.66 1.61
C VAL A 367 1.80 -0.89 2.86
N HIS A 368 2.43 -1.16 3.99
CA HIS A 368 2.12 -0.51 5.25
C HIS A 368 2.95 0.75 5.45
N LEU A 369 2.28 1.89 5.59
CA LEU A 369 2.91 3.18 5.84
C LEU A 369 2.78 3.56 7.32
N LYS A 370 3.91 3.85 7.94
CA LYS A 370 4.03 4.30 9.33
C LYS A 370 4.69 5.67 9.38
N LEU A 371 4.18 6.54 10.24
CA LEU A 371 4.83 7.81 10.52
C LEU A 371 5.77 7.63 11.73
N ILE A 372 7.08 7.71 11.50
CA ILE A 372 8.12 7.62 12.53
C ILE A 372 8.87 8.95 12.51
N GLU A 373 8.92 9.66 13.64
CA GLU A 373 9.64 10.95 13.77
C GLU A 373 9.29 11.96 12.64
N ARG A 374 8.01 12.03 12.26
CA ARG A 374 7.48 12.88 11.18
C ARG A 374 7.92 12.46 9.76
N ARG A 375 8.51 11.29 9.60
CA ARG A 375 8.88 10.69 8.31
C ARG A 375 8.05 9.45 8.05
N THR A 376 7.63 9.27 6.81
CA THR A 376 6.94 8.06 6.39
C THR A 376 7.96 6.94 6.20
N SER A 377 7.77 5.86 6.93
CA SER A 377 8.48 4.59 6.74
C SER A 377 7.54 3.59 6.06
N VAL A 378 8.08 2.80 5.16
CA VAL A 378 7.34 1.76 4.44
C VAL A 378 7.77 0.39 4.93
N GLU A 379 6.79 -0.44 5.23
CA GLU A 379 6.97 -1.84 5.60
C GLU A 379 6.17 -2.72 4.64
N ARG A 380 6.80 -3.76 4.14
CA ARG A 380 6.15 -4.77 3.31
C ARG A 380 6.44 -6.14 3.89
N LEU A 381 5.39 -6.95 4.04
CA LEU A 381 5.51 -8.35 4.40
C LEU A 381 5.58 -9.18 3.11
N GLY A 382 6.58 -10.06 2.99
CA GLY A 382 6.68 -10.97 1.85
C GLY A 382 7.65 -10.58 0.72
N VAL A 383 8.61 -9.67 0.93
CA VAL A 383 9.52 -9.19 -0.15
C VAL A 383 10.93 -9.78 -0.09
N ASP A 384 11.26 -10.61 0.91
CA ASP A 384 12.60 -11.17 1.04
C ASP A 384 12.80 -12.49 0.26
N GLU A 385 14.03 -12.69 -0.20
CA GLU A 385 14.71 -13.67 -1.05
C GLU A 385 14.20 -15.14 -1.13
N HIS A 386 13.07 -15.47 -0.51
CA HIS A 386 12.53 -16.84 -0.47
C HIS A 386 11.09 -16.91 -1.00
N GLY A 387 10.90 -16.68 -2.30
CA GLY A 387 9.59 -16.71 -2.97
C GLY A 387 8.72 -17.96 -2.69
N ALA A 388 9.33 -19.07 -2.23
CA ALA A 388 8.57 -20.26 -1.82
C ALA A 388 7.87 -20.12 -0.45
N VAL A 389 8.34 -19.20 0.41
CA VAL A 389 7.69 -18.92 1.72
C VAL A 389 6.53 -17.95 1.53
N ASP A 390 6.67 -17.00 0.61
CA ASP A 390 5.67 -15.97 0.34
C ASP A 390 4.39 -16.57 -0.27
N GLU A 391 4.50 -17.54 -1.19
CA GLU A 391 3.33 -18.23 -1.76
C GLU A 391 2.52 -19.02 -0.70
N HIS A 392 3.16 -19.48 0.37
CA HIS A 392 2.51 -20.26 1.41
C HIS A 392 2.11 -19.44 2.65
N LEU A 393 2.72 -18.27 2.87
CA LEU A 393 2.54 -17.47 4.07
C LEU A 393 1.08 -17.08 4.28
N GLN A 394 0.40 -16.66 3.24
CA GLN A 394 -1.02 -16.30 3.32
C GLN A 394 -1.91 -17.52 3.63
N GLY A 395 -1.67 -18.65 2.99
CA GLY A 395 -2.39 -19.89 3.30
C GLY A 395 -2.18 -20.33 4.75
N ILE A 396 -0.95 -20.17 5.26
CA ILE A 396 -0.60 -20.49 6.65
C ILE A 396 -1.26 -19.49 7.60
N ALA A 397 -1.17 -18.20 7.35
CA ALA A 397 -1.80 -17.17 8.17
C ALA A 397 -3.32 -17.37 8.23
N ALA A 398 -3.96 -17.61 7.09
CA ALA A 398 -5.38 -17.90 7.01
C ALA A 398 -5.77 -19.18 7.77
N ALA A 399 -4.95 -20.23 7.69
CA ALA A 399 -5.18 -21.50 8.41
C ALA A 399 -5.13 -21.33 9.93
N VAL A 400 -4.34 -20.38 10.44
CA VAL A 400 -4.27 -20.06 11.88
C VAL A 400 -5.17 -18.89 12.28
N GLY A 401 -6.00 -18.39 11.36
CA GLY A 401 -6.98 -17.32 11.62
C GLY A 401 -6.40 -15.91 11.68
N LEU A 402 -5.19 -15.69 11.17
CA LEU A 402 -4.58 -14.37 11.08
C LEU A 402 -4.96 -13.70 9.75
N THR A 403 -5.53 -12.51 9.84
CA THR A 403 -5.81 -11.64 8.69
C THR A 403 -4.69 -10.63 8.49
N ASN A 404 -4.66 -10.00 7.32
CA ASN A 404 -3.66 -8.96 7.01
C ASN A 404 -3.72 -7.80 8.01
N SER A 405 -4.93 -7.41 8.39
CA SER A 405 -5.15 -6.34 9.37
C SER A 405 -4.54 -6.70 10.74
N ILE A 406 -4.67 -7.94 11.19
CA ILE A 406 -4.03 -8.43 12.42
C ILE A 406 -2.51 -8.37 12.27
N LEU A 407 -1.96 -8.88 11.16
CA LEU A 407 -0.51 -8.87 10.90
C LEU A 407 0.08 -7.46 10.86
N LEU A 408 -0.68 -6.46 10.43
CA LEU A 408 -0.21 -5.08 10.31
C LEU A 408 -0.36 -4.28 11.59
N HIS A 409 -1.46 -4.46 12.33
CA HIS A 409 -1.85 -3.57 13.41
C HIS A 409 -1.58 -4.11 14.80
N GLU A 410 -1.56 -5.44 14.98
CA GLU A 410 -1.22 -6.01 16.28
C GLU A 410 0.27 -5.83 16.58
N ARG A 411 0.57 -5.49 17.83
CA ARG A 411 1.91 -5.12 18.25
C ARG A 411 2.71 -6.28 18.81
N CYS A 412 2.03 -7.32 19.32
CA CYS A 412 2.63 -8.55 19.81
C CYS A 412 1.85 -9.76 19.29
N PHE A 413 2.56 -10.81 18.97
CA PHE A 413 2.02 -12.07 18.46
C PHE A 413 2.30 -13.18 19.48
N LEU A 414 1.25 -13.63 20.17
CA LEU A 414 1.32 -14.72 21.14
C LEU A 414 0.88 -16.04 20.46
N ALA A 415 1.86 -16.86 20.12
CA ALA A 415 1.64 -18.20 19.59
C ALA A 415 1.56 -19.20 20.74
N VAL A 416 0.62 -20.15 20.68
CA VAL A 416 0.42 -21.20 21.67
C VAL A 416 0.36 -22.58 21.01
N GLU A 417 0.42 -23.64 21.81
CA GLU A 417 0.46 -24.99 21.28
C GLU A 417 -0.86 -25.40 20.60
N GLY A 418 -2.02 -25.17 21.24
CA GLY A 418 -3.29 -25.63 20.71
C GLY A 418 -4.55 -25.01 21.30
N ASP A 419 -5.67 -25.78 21.21
CA ASP A 419 -7.00 -25.33 21.59
C ASP A 419 -7.15 -25.01 23.08
N THR A 420 -6.39 -25.66 23.92
CA THR A 420 -6.49 -25.47 25.39
C THR A 420 -6.09 -24.05 25.77
N GLU A 421 -4.94 -23.62 25.32
CA GLU A 421 -4.41 -22.27 25.54
C GLU A 421 -5.27 -21.21 24.81
N LEU A 422 -5.70 -21.50 23.57
CA LEU A 422 -6.55 -20.57 22.81
C LEU A 422 -7.84 -20.23 23.56
N ARG A 423 -8.41 -21.18 24.33
CA ARG A 423 -9.63 -20.97 25.11
C ARG A 423 -9.36 -20.38 26.50
N ALA A 424 -8.31 -20.84 27.16
CA ALA A 424 -8.02 -20.43 28.54
C ALA A 424 -7.29 -19.09 28.64
N PHE A 425 -6.32 -18.83 27.76
CA PHE A 425 -5.47 -17.63 27.83
C PHE A 425 -6.23 -16.30 27.76
N PRO A 426 -7.25 -16.12 26.91
CA PRO A 426 -8.02 -14.87 26.94
C PRO A 426 -8.68 -14.57 28.28
N VAL A 427 -9.16 -15.60 28.99
CA VAL A 427 -9.78 -15.47 30.31
C VAL A 427 -8.72 -15.15 31.37
N LEU A 428 -7.63 -15.92 31.40
CA LEU A 428 -6.54 -15.73 32.35
C LEU A 428 -5.82 -14.41 32.16
N PHE A 429 -5.55 -14.02 30.91
CA PHE A 429 -4.96 -12.72 30.59
C PHE A 429 -5.82 -11.55 31.11
N ARG A 430 -7.14 -11.63 30.84
CA ARG A 430 -8.06 -10.59 31.31
C ARG A 430 -8.10 -10.52 32.84
N LEU A 431 -7.99 -11.65 33.52
CA LEU A 431 -7.94 -11.68 34.98
C LEU A 431 -6.67 -11.04 35.51
N CYS A 432 -5.52 -11.28 34.84
CA CYS A 432 -4.21 -10.74 35.25
C CYS A 432 -4.05 -9.24 34.90
N GLU A 433 -4.41 -8.87 33.69
CA GLU A 433 -4.06 -7.55 33.11
C GLU A 433 -5.26 -6.57 33.09
N GLY A 434 -6.47 -7.01 33.45
CA GLY A 434 -7.68 -6.18 33.49
C GLY A 434 -8.29 -5.81 32.13
N LEU A 435 -7.68 -6.25 31.00
CA LEU A 435 -8.15 -5.96 29.64
C LEU A 435 -8.03 -7.21 28.75
N SER A 436 -8.68 -7.19 27.59
CA SER A 436 -8.59 -8.30 26.64
C SER A 436 -7.24 -8.28 25.89
N LEU A 437 -6.80 -9.44 25.38
CA LEU A 437 -5.62 -9.55 24.50
C LEU A 437 -5.70 -8.56 23.34
N GLN A 438 -6.86 -8.51 22.69
CA GLN A 438 -7.12 -7.62 21.56
C GLN A 438 -6.99 -6.12 21.93
N SER A 439 -7.56 -5.73 23.09
CA SER A 439 -7.40 -4.36 23.60
C SER A 439 -5.96 -4.02 23.97
N ALA A 440 -5.16 -5.03 24.27
CA ALA A 440 -3.73 -4.89 24.53
C ALA A 440 -2.88 -4.84 23.25
N GLY A 441 -3.46 -5.08 22.06
CA GLY A 441 -2.73 -5.17 20.80
C GLY A 441 -1.97 -6.48 20.65
N ILE A 442 -2.53 -7.57 21.17
CA ILE A 442 -1.92 -8.90 21.16
C ILE A 442 -2.79 -9.85 20.34
N ALA A 443 -2.23 -10.38 19.23
CA ALA A 443 -2.81 -11.46 18.47
C ALA A 443 -2.47 -12.81 19.11
N LEU A 444 -3.48 -13.65 19.33
CA LEU A 444 -3.32 -15.01 19.85
C LEU A 444 -3.66 -16.03 18.76
N TRP A 445 -2.77 -17.00 18.49
CA TRP A 445 -3.06 -18.12 17.60
C TRP A 445 -2.46 -19.43 18.08
N GLY A 446 -3.10 -20.57 17.68
CA GLY A 446 -2.61 -21.91 17.96
C GLY A 446 -1.74 -22.47 16.83
N CYS A 447 -0.64 -23.13 17.19
CA CYS A 447 0.21 -23.81 16.22
C CYS A 447 -0.33 -25.19 15.78
N PHE A 448 -1.11 -25.87 16.62
CA PHE A 448 -1.73 -27.18 16.34
C PHE A 448 -0.77 -28.25 15.79
N ASN A 449 0.48 -28.23 16.24
CA ASN A 449 1.55 -29.06 15.68
C ASN A 449 1.76 -28.87 14.16
N ASN A 450 1.40 -27.70 13.63
CA ASN A 450 1.57 -27.30 12.23
C ASN A 450 2.91 -26.59 12.05
N GLU A 451 3.81 -27.19 11.27
CA GLU A 451 5.13 -26.61 10.98
C GLU A 451 5.04 -25.21 10.34
N GLY A 452 4.03 -25.00 9.49
CA GLY A 452 3.81 -23.70 8.86
C GLY A 452 3.54 -22.59 9.87
N ALA A 453 2.72 -22.86 10.91
CA ALA A 453 2.45 -21.89 11.97
C ALA A 453 3.71 -21.51 12.75
N LEU A 454 4.59 -22.48 13.01
CA LEU A 454 5.88 -22.22 13.65
C LEU A 454 6.83 -21.43 12.74
N HIS A 455 6.84 -21.72 11.44
CA HIS A 455 7.59 -20.93 10.46
C HIS A 455 7.07 -19.50 10.36
N LEU A 456 5.76 -19.27 10.45
CA LEU A 456 5.17 -17.94 10.50
C LEU A 456 5.66 -17.15 11.73
N ALA A 457 5.71 -17.79 12.91
CA ALA A 457 6.27 -17.17 14.11
C ALA A 457 7.74 -16.76 13.90
N GLY A 458 8.54 -17.65 13.30
CA GLY A 458 9.94 -17.37 12.95
C GLY A 458 10.09 -16.24 11.93
N TYR A 459 9.24 -16.21 10.92
CA TYR A 459 9.18 -15.16 9.91
C TYR A 459 8.87 -13.80 10.54
N LEU A 460 7.80 -13.71 11.34
CA LEU A 460 7.44 -12.46 12.05
C LEU A 460 8.58 -11.98 12.95
N ALA A 461 9.23 -12.90 13.68
CA ALA A 461 10.37 -12.56 14.52
C ALA A 461 11.57 -12.02 13.72
N LYS A 462 11.85 -12.53 12.52
CA LYS A 462 12.92 -12.03 11.62
C LYS A 462 12.61 -10.64 11.09
N HIS A 463 11.35 -10.28 10.93
CA HIS A 463 10.88 -8.98 10.46
C HIS A 463 10.58 -8.00 11.60
N ASP A 464 11.30 -8.12 12.71
CA ASP A 464 11.23 -7.23 13.87
C ASP A 464 9.84 -7.10 14.52
N ARG A 465 8.97 -8.10 14.29
CA ARG A 465 7.71 -8.22 15.02
C ARG A 465 7.95 -8.84 16.40
N SER A 466 7.23 -8.33 17.40
CA SER A 466 7.26 -8.90 18.73
C SER A 466 6.50 -10.21 18.75
N VAL A 467 7.20 -11.32 18.90
CA VAL A 467 6.62 -12.67 18.96
C VAL A 467 6.94 -13.33 20.29
N LEU A 468 5.96 -13.98 20.87
CA LEU A 468 6.12 -14.83 22.04
C LEU A 468 5.46 -16.18 21.75
N LEU A 469 6.20 -17.28 21.93
CA LEU A 469 5.72 -18.64 21.76
C LEU A 469 5.66 -19.31 23.13
N ALA A 470 4.45 -19.65 23.58
CA ALA A 470 4.20 -20.32 24.85
C ALA A 470 3.77 -21.76 24.59
N VAL A 471 4.55 -22.73 25.02
CA VAL A 471 4.35 -24.17 24.80
C VAL A 471 4.58 -24.97 26.08
N ASP A 472 3.98 -26.15 26.19
CA ASP A 472 4.16 -27.04 27.33
C ASP A 472 5.61 -27.50 27.45
N ALA A 473 6.09 -27.71 28.68
CA ALA A 473 7.48 -28.09 28.95
C ALA A 473 7.85 -29.47 28.38
N ASP A 474 6.90 -30.39 28.26
CA ASP A 474 7.14 -31.73 27.70
C ASP A 474 7.31 -31.67 26.16
N SER A 475 6.71 -30.68 25.48
CA SER A 475 6.70 -30.59 24.03
C SER A 475 8.10 -30.53 23.42
N ARG A 476 9.10 -29.99 24.13
CA ARG A 476 10.50 -29.97 23.66
C ARG A 476 11.14 -31.37 23.60
N ARG A 477 10.60 -32.35 24.36
CA ARG A 477 11.14 -33.71 24.49
C ARG A 477 10.37 -34.73 23.67
N LEU A 478 9.12 -34.47 23.29
CA LEU A 478 8.27 -35.38 22.56
C LEU A 478 8.83 -35.67 21.15
N PRO A 479 8.95 -36.96 20.74
CA PRO A 479 9.61 -37.36 19.49
C PRO A 479 8.99 -36.75 18.22
N LYS A 480 7.68 -36.50 18.24
CA LYS A 480 6.92 -35.97 17.10
C LYS A 480 6.56 -34.47 17.21
N SER A 481 6.99 -33.78 18.27
CA SER A 481 6.70 -32.36 18.46
C SER A 481 7.50 -31.50 17.49
N ILE A 482 6.84 -30.49 16.95
CA ILE A 482 7.48 -29.43 16.17
C ILE A 482 8.29 -28.46 17.08
N PHE A 483 8.03 -28.47 18.39
CA PHE A 483 8.63 -27.56 19.38
C PHE A 483 9.93 -28.07 19.98
N LYS A 484 10.59 -29.07 19.34
CA LYS A 484 11.90 -29.55 19.78
C LYS A 484 12.90 -28.40 19.83
N GLU A 485 13.67 -28.35 20.92
CA GLU A 485 14.64 -27.30 21.17
C GLU A 485 15.62 -27.08 20.00
N THR A 486 16.10 -28.17 19.38
CA THR A 486 16.96 -28.10 18.19
C THR A 486 16.29 -27.41 17.00
N ARG A 487 14.99 -27.60 16.84
CA ARG A 487 14.21 -27.01 15.76
C ARG A 487 13.92 -25.55 16.05
N LEU A 488 13.51 -25.22 17.28
CA LEU A 488 13.30 -23.84 17.72
C LEU A 488 14.58 -23.01 17.57
N ASN A 489 15.74 -23.59 17.93
CA ASN A 489 17.04 -22.97 17.68
C ASN A 489 17.32 -22.68 16.22
N THR A 490 16.90 -23.57 15.31
CA THR A 490 17.06 -23.35 13.86
C THR A 490 16.19 -22.21 13.36
N ILE A 491 14.95 -22.09 13.88
CA ILE A 491 13.98 -21.08 13.44
C ILE A 491 14.27 -19.70 14.04
N PHE A 492 14.52 -19.65 15.35
CA PHE A 492 14.66 -18.38 16.08
C PHE A 492 16.13 -17.99 16.34
N GLY A 493 17.08 -18.92 16.18
CA GLY A 493 18.50 -18.67 16.40
C GLY A 493 18.79 -18.14 17.80
N GLY A 494 19.63 -17.10 17.89
CA GLY A 494 19.98 -16.47 19.17
C GLY A 494 18.83 -15.80 19.92
N ARG A 495 17.67 -15.61 19.29
CA ARG A 495 16.46 -15.01 19.89
C ARG A 495 15.56 -16.03 20.58
N GLN A 496 15.87 -17.32 20.54
CA GLN A 496 15.02 -18.39 21.10
C GLN A 496 14.67 -18.12 22.58
N ALA A 497 15.62 -17.75 23.40
CA ALA A 497 15.40 -17.51 24.83
C ALA A 497 14.41 -16.35 25.12
N ASP A 498 14.37 -15.36 24.22
CA ASP A 498 13.46 -14.21 24.33
C ASP A 498 12.06 -14.53 23.81
N VAL A 499 11.97 -15.35 22.77
CA VAL A 499 10.74 -15.63 22.03
C VAL A 499 10.00 -16.84 22.61
N VAL A 500 10.69 -17.90 23.05
CA VAL A 500 10.08 -19.17 23.46
C VAL A 500 10.01 -19.30 24.98
N LYS A 501 8.83 -19.62 25.50
CA LYS A 501 8.58 -19.90 26.91
C LYS A 501 8.02 -21.33 27.06
N PHE A 502 8.75 -22.15 27.81
CA PHE A 502 8.29 -23.49 28.17
C PHE A 502 7.52 -23.42 29.49
N ILE A 503 6.20 -23.56 29.38
CA ILE A 503 5.27 -23.48 30.51
C ILE A 503 5.39 -24.79 31.33
N GLY A 504 5.58 -24.62 32.64
CA GLY A 504 5.73 -25.75 33.59
C GLY A 504 7.18 -26.10 33.91
N GLU A 505 8.17 -25.64 33.13
CA GLU A 505 9.58 -26.01 33.32
C GLU A 505 10.12 -25.62 34.70
N GLU A 506 9.82 -24.41 35.16
CA GLU A 506 10.31 -23.85 36.42
C GLU A 506 9.69 -24.59 37.64
N ASP A 507 8.44 -25.03 37.53
CA ASP A 507 7.72 -25.74 38.58
C ASP A 507 7.90 -27.24 38.51
N GLY A 508 8.67 -27.74 37.51
CA GLY A 508 8.94 -29.16 37.33
C GLY A 508 7.72 -29.97 36.88
N VAL A 509 6.74 -29.34 36.24
CA VAL A 509 5.56 -29.96 35.66
C VAL A 509 5.65 -29.93 34.12
N ASP A 510 5.00 -30.91 33.49
CA ASP A 510 5.11 -31.11 32.04
C ASP A 510 3.98 -30.43 31.25
N GLU A 511 2.82 -30.24 31.86
CA GLU A 511 1.62 -29.70 31.24
C GLU A 511 1.15 -28.43 31.95
N PHE A 512 0.63 -27.50 31.18
CA PHE A 512 0.13 -26.20 31.67
C PHE A 512 -1.01 -26.37 32.69
N GLU A 513 -1.86 -27.39 32.57
CA GLU A 513 -2.92 -27.70 33.51
C GLU A 513 -2.39 -28.10 34.89
N ALA A 514 -1.23 -28.70 34.93
CA ALA A 514 -0.60 -29.15 36.17
C ALA A 514 -0.05 -27.98 37.02
N LEU A 515 0.03 -26.77 36.49
CA LEU A 515 0.40 -25.56 37.25
C LEU A 515 -0.65 -25.14 38.27
N PHE A 516 -1.92 -25.51 38.08
CA PHE A 516 -2.99 -25.16 39.00
C PHE A 516 -3.03 -26.13 40.18
N THR A 517 -3.32 -25.63 41.37
CA THR A 517 -3.33 -26.41 42.60
C THR A 517 -4.49 -27.39 42.67
N ASP A 518 -4.32 -28.46 43.46
CA ASP A 518 -5.38 -29.44 43.69
C ASP A 518 -6.62 -28.82 44.34
N ASP A 519 -6.45 -27.78 45.15
CA ASP A 519 -7.56 -27.03 45.76
C ASP A 519 -8.35 -26.23 44.70
N GLN A 520 -7.67 -25.61 43.72
CA GLN A 520 -8.33 -24.92 42.62
C GLN A 520 -9.12 -25.89 41.74
N TRP A 521 -8.53 -27.02 41.39
CA TRP A 521 -9.21 -28.08 40.67
C TRP A 521 -10.41 -28.62 41.46
N THR A 522 -10.25 -28.83 42.76
CA THR A 522 -11.33 -29.29 43.64
C THR A 522 -12.49 -28.30 43.68
N THR A 523 -12.19 -27.02 43.81
CA THR A 523 -13.22 -25.98 43.85
C THR A 523 -13.98 -25.93 42.54
N ALA A 524 -13.28 -25.87 41.40
CA ALA A 524 -13.92 -25.85 40.08
C ALA A 524 -14.75 -27.10 39.83
N ALA A 525 -14.26 -28.29 40.20
CA ALA A 525 -14.95 -29.54 39.99
C ALA A 525 -16.22 -29.68 40.83
N ASN A 526 -16.19 -29.24 42.07
CA ASN A 526 -17.37 -29.26 42.94
C ASN A 526 -18.48 -28.31 42.47
N ASP A 527 -18.10 -27.20 41.90
CA ASP A 527 -19.05 -26.20 41.40
C ASP A 527 -19.69 -26.61 40.05
N LEU A 528 -18.92 -27.28 39.20
CA LEU A 528 -19.28 -27.43 37.77
C LEU A 528 -19.48 -28.88 37.33
N TRP A 529 -18.83 -29.84 38.00
CA TRP A 529 -18.88 -31.28 37.70
C TRP A 529 -19.14 -32.11 38.97
N PRO A 530 -20.30 -31.91 39.61
CA PRO A 530 -20.62 -32.65 40.86
C PRO A 530 -20.62 -34.14 40.61
N ARG A 531 -20.13 -34.90 41.59
CA ARG A 531 -20.02 -36.33 41.52
C ARG A 531 -21.41 -37.00 41.51
N THR A 532 -21.50 -38.09 40.76
CA THR A 532 -22.73 -38.92 40.69
C THR A 532 -23.13 -39.56 42.01
N ASP A 533 -22.16 -39.80 42.92
CA ASP A 533 -22.40 -40.38 44.24
C ASP A 533 -22.81 -39.36 45.30
N GLY A 534 -22.95 -38.07 44.92
CA GLY A 534 -23.31 -36.97 45.80
C GLY A 534 -22.23 -36.56 46.80
N GLN A 535 -21.04 -37.15 46.78
CA GLN A 535 -19.92 -36.74 47.62
C GLN A 535 -19.13 -35.62 46.92
N PRO A 536 -18.52 -34.70 47.64
CA PRO A 536 -17.69 -33.68 47.03
C PRO A 536 -16.36 -34.27 46.51
N TRP A 537 -15.82 -33.66 45.42
CA TRP A 537 -14.44 -33.87 45.05
C TRP A 537 -13.53 -33.36 46.18
N SER A 538 -12.39 -33.98 46.35
CA SER A 538 -11.36 -33.59 47.33
C SER A 538 -10.01 -33.41 46.63
N PRO A 539 -9.06 -32.65 47.21
CA PRO A 539 -7.74 -32.47 46.62
C PRO A 539 -6.99 -33.78 46.32
N ARG A 540 -7.22 -34.82 47.14
CA ARG A 540 -6.61 -36.13 46.94
C ARG A 540 -6.96 -36.81 45.61
N HIS A 541 -8.13 -36.51 45.05
CA HIS A 541 -8.51 -37.05 43.74
C HIS A 541 -7.59 -36.49 42.64
N PHE A 542 -7.21 -35.24 42.73
CA PHE A 542 -6.33 -34.54 41.75
C PHE A 542 -4.87 -34.88 42.03
N GLU A 543 -4.44 -34.91 43.29
CA GLU A 543 -3.09 -35.30 43.73
C GLU A 543 -2.71 -36.68 43.18
N ALA A 544 -3.67 -37.64 43.11
CA ALA A 544 -3.46 -38.97 42.58
C ALA A 544 -3.03 -39.01 41.10
N HIS A 545 -3.27 -37.93 40.34
CA HIS A 545 -2.90 -37.82 38.92
C HIS A 545 -1.62 -36.99 38.72
N ARG A 546 -1.02 -36.43 39.81
CA ARG A 546 0.27 -35.72 39.75
C ARG A 546 1.39 -36.71 39.41
N GLY A 547 2.29 -36.33 38.50
CA GLY A 547 3.45 -37.12 38.12
C GLY A 547 3.27 -38.06 36.92
N ASP A 548 2.08 -38.08 36.31
CA ASP A 548 1.80 -38.71 35.02
C ASP A 548 1.11 -37.70 34.09
N LYS A 549 0.47 -38.11 33.02
CA LYS A 549 -0.29 -37.21 32.14
C LYS A 549 -1.50 -36.62 32.87
N PHE A 550 -1.23 -35.55 33.65
CA PHE A 550 -2.16 -34.95 34.58
C PHE A 550 -3.51 -34.61 33.93
N SER A 551 -3.47 -33.88 32.85
CA SER A 551 -4.69 -33.38 32.16
C SER A 551 -5.58 -34.54 31.69
N SER A 552 -4.98 -35.58 31.12
CA SER A 552 -5.71 -36.75 30.63
C SER A 552 -6.30 -37.57 31.80
N GLY A 553 -5.55 -37.74 32.89
CA GLY A 553 -6.04 -38.45 34.07
C GLY A 553 -7.21 -37.72 34.74
N VAL A 554 -7.08 -36.41 34.93
CA VAL A 554 -8.14 -35.58 35.52
C VAL A 554 -9.38 -35.52 34.62
N GLN A 555 -9.22 -35.40 33.29
CA GLN A 555 -10.34 -35.42 32.35
C GLN A 555 -11.14 -36.73 32.46
N VAL A 556 -10.47 -37.86 32.41
CA VAL A 556 -11.14 -39.18 32.53
C VAL A 556 -11.85 -39.29 33.89
N MET A 557 -11.15 -38.94 34.97
CA MET A 557 -11.75 -38.97 36.33
C MET A 557 -13.01 -38.15 36.43
N LEU A 558 -13.00 -36.91 35.89
CA LEU A 558 -14.18 -36.02 35.92
C LEU A 558 -15.30 -36.56 35.01
N GLN A 559 -14.99 -37.12 33.85
CA GLN A 559 -15.98 -37.69 32.94
C GLN A 559 -16.67 -38.93 33.50
N GLU A 560 -15.91 -39.80 34.17
CA GLU A 560 -16.45 -41.03 34.74
C GLU A 560 -17.15 -40.80 36.09
N GLY A 561 -16.70 -39.81 36.85
CA GLY A 561 -17.18 -39.58 38.21
C GLY A 561 -18.29 -38.56 38.36
N SER A 562 -18.65 -37.80 37.34
CA SER A 562 -19.70 -36.77 37.38
C SER A 562 -20.85 -37.06 36.42
N GLU A 563 -22.04 -36.46 36.68
CA GLU A 563 -23.21 -36.59 35.81
C GLU A 563 -23.00 -35.97 34.42
N SER A 564 -22.24 -34.90 34.38
CA SER A 564 -21.88 -34.16 33.15
C SER A 564 -20.44 -33.73 33.25
N GLY A 565 -19.50 -34.60 32.86
CA GLY A 565 -18.08 -34.28 32.84
C GLY A 565 -17.70 -33.27 31.74
N PRO A 566 -16.47 -32.76 31.76
CA PRO A 566 -15.99 -31.80 30.74
C PRO A 566 -16.01 -32.42 29.34
N GLY A 567 -16.34 -31.61 28.33
CA GLY A 567 -16.41 -32.03 26.93
C GLY A 567 -15.06 -32.39 26.31
N GLY A 568 -13.95 -32.05 27.00
CA GLY A 568 -12.58 -32.32 26.60
C GLY A 568 -11.59 -31.45 27.37
N LYS A 569 -10.28 -31.62 27.13
CA LYS A 569 -9.21 -30.88 27.77
C LYS A 569 -9.39 -29.34 27.62
N PRO A 570 -9.71 -28.78 26.42
CA PRO A 570 -9.93 -27.35 26.27
C PRO A 570 -11.12 -26.81 27.06
N ASP A 571 -12.22 -27.55 27.13
CA ASP A 571 -13.40 -27.19 27.90
C ASP A 571 -13.13 -27.20 29.41
N MET A 572 -12.44 -28.23 29.88
CA MET A 572 -11.99 -28.40 31.25
C MET A 572 -11.16 -27.17 31.72
N MET A 573 -10.17 -26.78 30.92
CA MET A 573 -9.31 -25.63 31.25
C MET A 573 -10.00 -24.28 31.17
N TYR A 574 -10.85 -24.07 30.16
CA TYR A 574 -11.65 -22.87 30.06
C TYR A 574 -12.55 -22.69 31.29
N THR A 575 -13.15 -23.79 31.73
CA THR A 575 -14.03 -23.80 32.88
C THR A 575 -13.26 -23.52 34.18
N LEU A 576 -12.08 -24.13 34.38
CA LEU A 576 -11.19 -23.81 35.48
C LEU A 576 -10.79 -22.32 35.46
N ALA A 577 -10.36 -21.81 34.32
CA ALA A 577 -9.96 -20.40 34.17
C ALA A 577 -11.08 -19.44 34.56
N LYS A 578 -12.34 -19.77 34.26
CA LYS A 578 -13.52 -18.96 34.64
C LYS A 578 -13.87 -19.04 36.14
N SER A 579 -13.48 -20.09 36.83
CA SER A 579 -13.74 -20.25 38.27
C SER A 579 -12.80 -19.40 39.14
N LEU A 580 -11.64 -18.99 38.60
CA LEU A 580 -10.68 -18.12 39.28
C LEU A 580 -11.24 -16.69 39.45
N LYS A 581 -10.91 -16.06 40.58
CA LYS A 581 -11.48 -14.75 40.97
C LYS A 581 -10.48 -13.61 41.00
N SER A 582 -9.20 -13.92 41.08
CA SER A 582 -8.14 -12.91 41.17
C SER A 582 -6.90 -13.31 40.38
N ALA A 583 -6.09 -12.32 40.04
CA ALA A 583 -4.81 -12.53 39.37
C ALA A 583 -3.84 -13.40 40.17
N ASP A 584 -3.91 -13.35 41.50
CA ASP A 584 -3.04 -14.13 42.40
C ASP A 584 -3.33 -15.63 42.32
N GLU A 585 -4.50 -16.02 41.87
CA GLU A 585 -4.87 -17.43 41.66
C GLU A 585 -4.31 -17.98 40.34
N VAL A 586 -3.82 -17.12 39.44
CA VAL A 586 -3.18 -17.54 38.19
C VAL A 586 -1.71 -17.91 38.49
N PRO A 587 -1.23 -19.07 38.02
CA PRO A 587 0.17 -19.48 38.22
C PRO A 587 1.19 -18.39 37.80
N CYS A 588 2.28 -18.27 38.56
CA CYS A 588 3.28 -17.21 38.36
C CYS A 588 3.86 -17.20 36.95
N GLN A 589 4.22 -18.38 36.41
CA GLN A 589 4.76 -18.50 35.06
C GLN A 589 3.80 -17.96 33.99
N LEU A 590 2.49 -18.17 34.12
CA LEU A 590 1.49 -17.63 33.20
C LEU A 590 1.37 -16.12 33.33
N ARG A 591 1.40 -15.59 34.57
CA ARG A 591 1.43 -14.14 34.80
C ARG A 591 2.65 -13.50 34.16
N ASP A 592 3.81 -14.14 34.21
CA ASP A 592 5.04 -13.66 33.61
C ASP A 592 4.96 -13.66 32.08
N VAL A 593 4.39 -14.71 31.46
CA VAL A 593 4.12 -14.76 30.03
C VAL A 593 3.19 -13.62 29.61
N PHE A 594 2.09 -13.41 30.35
CA PHE A 594 1.12 -12.34 30.04
C PHE A 594 1.72 -10.95 30.21
N SER A 595 2.46 -10.71 31.29
CA SER A 595 3.16 -9.47 31.53
C SER A 595 4.24 -9.19 30.46
N GLN A 596 4.96 -10.24 30.02
CA GLN A 596 5.90 -10.11 28.91
C GLN A 596 5.20 -9.75 27.60
N ALA A 597 4.13 -10.46 27.25
CA ALA A 597 3.33 -10.16 26.06
C ALA A 597 2.79 -8.72 26.11
N ARG A 598 2.33 -8.27 27.27
CA ARG A 598 1.84 -6.90 27.50
C ARG A 598 2.94 -5.86 27.28
N ARG A 599 4.15 -6.10 27.80
CA ARG A 599 5.31 -5.21 27.59
C ARG A 599 5.75 -5.16 26.13
N LEU A 600 5.73 -6.30 25.43
CA LEU A 600 6.06 -6.37 24.00
C LEU A 600 5.03 -5.67 23.13
N ALA A 601 3.79 -5.58 23.59
CA ALA A 601 2.73 -4.84 22.91
C ALA A 601 2.77 -3.30 23.19
N GLY A 602 3.55 -2.82 24.13
CA GLY A 602 3.77 -1.39 24.42
C GLY A 602 2.79 -0.83 25.40
#